data_9de90060f3dbb629059d732439a20d36
#
_entry.id   9de90060f3dbb629059d732439a20d36
#
_cell.length_a   1.000
_cell.length_b   1.000
_cell.length_c   1.000
_cell.angle_alpha   90.00
_cell.angle_beta   90.00
_cell.angle_gamma   90.00
#
_symmetry.space_group_name_H-M   'P 1'
#
loop_
_entity.id
_entity.type
_entity.pdbx_description
1 polymer ?
#
loop_
_entity_poly.entity_id
_entity_poly.type
_entity_poly.pdbx_seq_one_letter_code
_entity_poly.pdbx_strand_id
1 'polypeptide(L)'
;MEDAVERSEIAAEDLQLLAAATTLPDLMGPGHASMVHGRLAYPPCEIVTAHGICSSGMMALKNAYLQVAIGEKAAAVAVASEFASRGFKSSRYKSLESRTEEGSLPMETAFLRYMLSDGAGAAVVQDKPRSNGVSLRIDWISLTSYANTEKACMYFGSESNDAEKTWMDYPNATEAAEAGALVARQRLSLLPHLVKVGIDEYERLLNDGKFDPTTLKWIPAHYSSERMKSMVLGELSRRDVPRPGPEVWYSNLTRVGNIGSASIFVILDEMLRDELITPGDTLLCMVPESGRFAISYMHLTAVGGTGS
;
A
#
# COMPACT_ATOMS: atom_id res chain seq x y z
N MET A 1 -0.58 -5.28 -14.84
CA MET A 1 -1.95 -5.83 -14.82
C MET A 1 -2.12 -6.93 -15.87
N GLU A 2 -1.74 -6.71 -17.12
CA GLU A 2 -1.80 -7.73 -18.18
C GLU A 2 -1.13 -9.04 -17.75
N ASP A 3 0.10 -9.01 -17.26
CA ASP A 3 0.79 -10.20 -16.72
C ASP A 3 0.01 -10.92 -15.60
N ALA A 4 -0.69 -10.17 -14.74
CA ALA A 4 -1.49 -10.77 -13.67
C ALA A 4 -2.72 -11.49 -14.23
N VAL A 5 -3.34 -10.91 -15.27
CA VAL A 5 -4.49 -11.52 -15.95
C VAL A 5 -4.05 -12.77 -16.72
N GLU A 6 -2.97 -12.71 -17.48
CA GLU A 6 -2.41 -13.89 -18.18
C GLU A 6 -2.13 -15.06 -17.23
N ARG A 7 -1.58 -14.75 -16.05
CA ARG A 7 -1.26 -15.78 -15.04
C ARG A 7 -2.47 -16.26 -14.23
N SER A 8 -3.61 -15.61 -14.33
CA SER A 8 -4.80 -15.94 -13.54
C SER A 8 -5.68 -17.03 -14.15
N GLU A 9 -5.46 -17.42 -15.42
CA GLU A 9 -6.32 -18.33 -16.19
C GLU A 9 -7.72 -17.72 -16.49
N ILE A 10 -7.93 -16.42 -16.25
CA ILE A 10 -9.18 -15.70 -16.57
C ILE A 10 -9.00 -14.96 -17.88
N ALA A 11 -9.98 -15.04 -18.77
CA ALA A 11 -10.01 -14.20 -19.95
C ALA A 11 -10.26 -12.72 -19.57
N ALA A 12 -9.67 -11.79 -20.31
CA ALA A 12 -9.83 -10.37 -20.04
C ALA A 12 -11.30 -9.93 -20.13
N GLU A 13 -12.07 -10.63 -20.94
CA GLU A 13 -13.52 -10.41 -21.15
C GLU A 13 -14.35 -10.77 -19.91
N ASP A 14 -13.84 -11.64 -19.04
CA ASP A 14 -14.53 -12.09 -17.83
C ASP A 14 -14.27 -11.17 -16.61
N LEU A 15 -13.38 -10.19 -16.75
CA LEU A 15 -13.12 -9.21 -15.70
C LEU A 15 -14.28 -8.22 -15.58
N GLN A 16 -14.92 -8.22 -14.42
CA GLN A 16 -16.13 -7.44 -14.16
C GLN A 16 -15.90 -6.21 -13.30
N LEU A 17 -14.72 -6.12 -12.63
CA LEU A 17 -14.34 -5.01 -11.79
C LEU A 17 -12.85 -4.72 -11.89
N LEU A 18 -12.52 -3.44 -12.07
CA LEU A 18 -11.17 -2.89 -11.91
C LEU A 18 -11.13 -1.94 -10.71
N ALA A 19 -10.48 -2.32 -9.63
CA ALA A 19 -10.19 -1.47 -8.49
C ALA A 19 -8.73 -0.99 -8.57
N ALA A 20 -8.52 0.32 -8.76
CA ALA A 20 -7.17 0.87 -8.92
C ALA A 20 -6.82 1.88 -7.85
N ALA A 21 -5.59 1.81 -7.33
CA ALA A 21 -5.07 2.64 -6.27
C ALA A 21 -3.80 3.40 -6.70
N THR A 22 -3.64 4.60 -6.17
CA THR A 22 -2.43 5.40 -6.27
C THR A 22 -2.38 6.45 -5.16
N THR A 23 -1.16 6.83 -4.77
CA THR A 23 -0.93 7.95 -3.83
C THR A 23 -1.01 9.31 -4.54
N LEU A 24 -0.44 9.41 -5.74
CA LEU A 24 -0.37 10.66 -6.51
C LEU A 24 -1.01 10.44 -7.89
N PRO A 25 -2.32 10.69 -8.04
CA PRO A 25 -2.98 10.57 -9.33
C PRO A 25 -2.46 11.60 -10.33
N ASP A 26 -2.43 11.25 -11.61
CA ASP A 26 -2.03 12.15 -12.70
C ASP A 26 -2.99 13.33 -12.87
N LEU A 27 -4.26 13.07 -12.60
CA LEU A 27 -5.34 14.04 -12.72
C LEU A 27 -6.17 14.04 -11.43
N MET A 28 -6.69 15.19 -11.05
CA MET A 28 -7.70 15.29 -9.99
C MET A 28 -9.03 14.65 -10.40
N GLY A 29 -9.30 14.57 -11.68
CA GLY A 29 -10.43 13.90 -12.33
C GLY A 29 -10.18 13.80 -13.84
N PRO A 30 -10.58 12.69 -14.48
CA PRO A 30 -11.23 11.51 -13.93
C PRO A 30 -10.35 10.72 -12.96
N GLY A 31 -10.97 9.82 -12.17
CA GLY A 31 -10.26 9.00 -11.18
C GLY A 31 -9.24 8.04 -11.79
N HIS A 32 -8.28 7.59 -10.96
CA HIS A 32 -7.16 6.76 -11.41
C HIS A 32 -7.60 5.47 -12.12
N ALA A 33 -8.64 4.78 -11.62
CA ALA A 33 -9.16 3.57 -12.26
C ALA A 33 -9.65 3.82 -13.70
N SER A 34 -10.28 4.97 -13.94
CA SER A 34 -10.69 5.37 -15.30
C SER A 34 -9.49 5.56 -16.24
N MET A 35 -8.39 6.14 -15.71
CA MET A 35 -7.15 6.33 -16.48
C MET A 35 -6.47 4.99 -16.78
N VAL A 36 -6.47 4.05 -15.82
CA VAL A 36 -5.95 2.70 -16.02
C VAL A 36 -6.80 1.94 -17.04
N HIS A 37 -8.12 1.90 -16.86
CA HIS A 37 -9.03 1.21 -17.78
C HIS A 37 -8.92 1.75 -19.20
N GLY A 38 -8.85 3.07 -19.37
CA GLY A 38 -8.71 3.70 -20.70
C GLY A 38 -7.39 3.40 -21.44
N ARG A 39 -6.38 2.83 -20.75
CA ARG A 39 -5.11 2.37 -21.35
C ARG A 39 -5.12 0.90 -21.74
N LEU A 40 -6.10 0.16 -21.26
CA LEU A 40 -6.24 -1.27 -21.48
C LEU A 40 -7.33 -1.52 -22.53
N ALA A 41 -7.11 -2.46 -23.44
CA ALA A 41 -8.10 -2.89 -24.42
C ALA A 41 -9.08 -3.89 -23.82
N TYR A 42 -9.56 -3.64 -22.60
CA TYR A 42 -10.51 -4.50 -21.89
C TYR A 42 -11.94 -4.04 -22.09
N PRO A 43 -12.93 -4.96 -22.05
CA PRO A 43 -14.33 -4.62 -22.16
C PRO A 43 -14.81 -3.65 -21.07
N PRO A 44 -15.99 -3.03 -21.25
CA PRO A 44 -16.59 -2.24 -20.19
C PRO A 44 -16.76 -3.06 -18.90
N CYS A 45 -16.33 -2.49 -17.78
CA CYS A 45 -16.44 -3.10 -16.46
C CYS A 45 -16.72 -2.03 -15.40
N GLU A 46 -17.10 -2.46 -14.21
CA GLU A 46 -17.16 -1.57 -13.05
C GLU A 46 -15.76 -1.08 -12.68
N ILE A 47 -15.62 0.19 -12.29
CA ILE A 47 -14.34 0.74 -11.85
C ILE A 47 -14.45 1.39 -10.47
N VAL A 48 -13.43 1.18 -9.64
CA VAL A 48 -13.28 1.80 -8.32
C VAL A 48 -11.90 2.45 -8.21
N THR A 49 -11.87 3.72 -7.86
CA THR A 49 -10.63 4.42 -7.51
C THR A 49 -10.46 4.46 -6.00
N ALA A 50 -9.42 3.81 -5.48
CA ALA A 50 -8.96 3.97 -4.11
C ALA A 50 -7.84 5.02 -4.06
N HIS A 51 -7.98 6.00 -3.18
CA HIS A 51 -6.99 7.05 -2.97
C HIS A 51 -6.57 7.10 -1.51
N GLY A 52 -5.30 7.18 -1.26
CA GLY A 52 -4.67 7.21 0.06
C GLY A 52 -3.16 7.14 -0.13
N ILE A 53 -2.45 6.67 0.88
CA ILE A 53 -1.01 6.43 0.77
C ILE A 53 -0.76 4.91 0.63
N CYS A 54 0.06 4.30 1.49
CA CYS A 54 0.46 2.91 1.35
C CYS A 54 -0.71 1.89 1.43
N SER A 55 -1.74 2.18 2.25
CA SER A 55 -2.90 1.29 2.41
C SER A 55 -3.92 1.35 1.29
N SER A 56 -3.79 2.30 0.34
CA SER A 56 -4.77 2.42 -0.75
C SER A 56 -4.80 1.19 -1.66
N GLY A 57 -3.67 0.51 -1.85
CA GLY A 57 -3.62 -0.80 -2.54
C GLY A 57 -4.45 -1.86 -1.82
N MET A 58 -4.37 -1.90 -0.49
CA MET A 58 -5.20 -2.78 0.34
C MET A 58 -6.69 -2.42 0.29
N MET A 59 -7.04 -1.12 0.14
CA MET A 59 -8.42 -0.67 -0.07
C MET A 59 -8.96 -1.18 -1.40
N ALA A 60 -8.18 -1.07 -2.49
CA ALA A 60 -8.55 -1.60 -3.80
C ALA A 60 -8.72 -3.13 -3.75
N LEU A 61 -7.78 -3.85 -3.13
CA LEU A 61 -7.85 -5.30 -2.99
C LEU A 61 -9.04 -5.74 -2.14
N LYS A 62 -9.34 -5.05 -1.04
CA LYS A 62 -10.50 -5.35 -0.21
C LYS A 62 -11.82 -5.14 -0.96
N ASN A 63 -11.91 -4.09 -1.77
CA ASN A 63 -13.10 -3.86 -2.59
C ASN A 63 -13.30 -5.01 -3.60
N ALA A 64 -12.26 -5.39 -4.34
CA ALA A 64 -12.30 -6.52 -5.27
C ALA A 64 -12.67 -7.84 -4.55
N TYR A 65 -12.01 -8.11 -3.42
CA TYR A 65 -12.28 -9.29 -2.59
C TYR A 65 -13.74 -9.38 -2.14
N LEU A 66 -14.29 -8.30 -1.59
CA LEU A 66 -15.65 -8.31 -1.07
C LEU A 66 -16.70 -8.54 -2.17
N GLN A 67 -16.53 -7.92 -3.34
CA GLN A 67 -17.48 -8.10 -4.44
C GLN A 67 -17.45 -9.53 -5.00
N VAL A 68 -16.28 -10.16 -5.05
CA VAL A 68 -16.18 -11.57 -5.44
C VAL A 68 -16.69 -12.48 -4.32
N ALA A 69 -16.36 -12.22 -3.07
CA ALA A 69 -16.76 -13.06 -1.94
C ALA A 69 -18.28 -13.11 -1.73
N ILE A 70 -19.00 -12.03 -2.04
CA ILE A 70 -20.48 -12.01 -1.96
C ILE A 70 -21.16 -12.49 -3.26
N GLY A 71 -20.38 -12.85 -4.29
CA GLY A 71 -20.88 -13.32 -5.57
C GLY A 71 -21.44 -12.23 -6.49
N GLU A 72 -21.20 -10.95 -6.21
CA GLU A 72 -21.58 -9.83 -7.08
C GLU A 72 -20.77 -9.84 -8.38
N LYS A 73 -19.51 -10.22 -8.31
CA LYS A 73 -18.57 -10.35 -9.43
C LYS A 73 -17.94 -11.74 -9.43
N ALA A 74 -17.83 -12.36 -10.60
CA ALA A 74 -17.13 -13.63 -10.75
C ALA A 74 -15.60 -13.42 -10.69
N ALA A 75 -15.12 -12.32 -11.27
CA ALA A 75 -13.71 -11.96 -11.28
C ALA A 75 -13.50 -10.45 -11.20
N ALA A 76 -12.49 -10.06 -10.46
CA ALA A 76 -12.07 -8.67 -10.27
C ALA A 76 -10.56 -8.56 -10.33
N VAL A 77 -10.05 -7.35 -10.65
CA VAL A 77 -8.62 -7.06 -10.55
C VAL A 77 -8.40 -5.86 -9.63
N ALA A 78 -7.49 -6.02 -8.68
CA ALA A 78 -6.96 -4.93 -7.89
C ALA A 78 -5.58 -4.53 -8.43
N VAL A 79 -5.39 -3.23 -8.67
CA VAL A 79 -4.14 -2.66 -9.20
C VAL A 79 -3.68 -1.55 -8.29
N ALA A 80 -2.39 -1.49 -8.00
CA ALA A 80 -1.79 -0.32 -7.39
C ALA A 80 -0.59 0.13 -8.24
N SER A 81 -0.48 1.43 -8.47
CA SER A 81 0.63 1.99 -9.24
C SER A 81 1.08 3.33 -8.68
N GLU A 82 2.40 3.48 -8.55
CA GLU A 82 3.04 4.67 -8.04
C GLU A 82 4.05 5.21 -9.04
N PHE A 83 4.00 6.52 -9.27
CA PHE A 83 4.96 7.24 -10.08
C PHE A 83 5.51 8.42 -9.28
N ALA A 84 6.11 8.11 -8.14
CA ALA A 84 6.58 9.09 -7.16
C ALA A 84 7.66 10.02 -7.72
N SER A 85 8.59 9.50 -8.54
CA SER A 85 9.66 10.29 -9.18
C SER A 85 9.14 11.49 -9.97
N ARG A 86 7.94 11.40 -10.51
CA ARG A 86 7.27 12.49 -11.24
C ARG A 86 6.94 13.67 -10.33
N GLY A 87 6.61 13.39 -9.06
CA GLY A 87 6.37 14.39 -8.02
C GLY A 87 7.65 15.03 -7.48
N PHE A 88 8.79 14.33 -7.59
CA PHE A 88 10.06 14.71 -6.93
C PHE A 88 11.08 15.40 -7.84
N LYS A 89 10.66 15.96 -8.97
CA LYS A 89 11.53 16.75 -9.84
C LYS A 89 12.12 17.94 -9.08
N SER A 90 13.44 18.15 -9.20
CA SER A 90 14.16 19.23 -8.49
C SER A 90 13.54 20.61 -8.70
N SER A 91 13.00 20.87 -9.90
CA SER A 91 12.35 22.13 -10.23
C SER A 91 11.17 22.49 -9.31
N ARG A 92 10.50 21.49 -8.69
CA ARG A 92 9.38 21.70 -7.76
C ARG A 92 9.83 22.14 -6.36
N TYR A 93 11.11 22.00 -6.05
CA TYR A 93 11.69 22.22 -4.71
C TYR A 93 12.56 23.47 -4.63
N LYS A 94 12.88 24.11 -5.77
CA LYS A 94 13.78 25.28 -5.84
C LYS A 94 13.38 26.44 -4.92
N SER A 95 12.09 26.73 -4.81
CA SER A 95 11.59 27.80 -3.94
C SER A 95 11.81 27.51 -2.45
N LEU A 96 11.84 26.24 -2.07
CA LEU A 96 12.12 25.81 -0.70
C LEU A 96 13.63 25.79 -0.41
N GLU A 97 14.45 25.35 -1.35
CA GLU A 97 15.92 25.34 -1.25
C GLU A 97 16.47 26.76 -1.06
N SER A 98 15.91 27.76 -1.79
CA SER A 98 16.32 29.16 -1.68
C SER A 98 15.98 29.84 -0.34
N ARG A 99 15.14 29.21 0.49
CA ARG A 99 14.75 29.74 1.81
C ARG A 99 15.60 29.25 2.96
N THR A 100 16.44 28.26 2.73
CA THR A 100 17.37 27.74 3.75
C THR A 100 18.73 28.40 3.58
N GLU A 101 19.38 28.77 4.68
CA GLU A 101 20.71 29.42 4.68
C GLU A 101 21.78 28.55 3.97
N GLU A 102 21.62 27.22 4.03
CA GLU A 102 22.54 26.26 3.44
C GLU A 102 22.15 25.80 2.02
N GLY A 103 21.03 26.31 1.45
CA GLY A 103 20.51 25.83 0.16
C GLY A 103 20.07 24.37 0.16
N SER A 104 19.87 23.77 1.33
CA SER A 104 19.46 22.38 1.51
C SER A 104 17.96 22.26 1.81
N LEU A 105 17.34 21.15 1.43
CA LEU A 105 15.94 20.89 1.79
C LEU A 105 15.83 20.42 3.25
N PRO A 106 14.76 20.85 3.97
CA PRO A 106 14.44 20.26 5.26
C PRO A 106 14.32 18.72 5.16
N MET A 107 14.82 18.00 6.18
CA MET A 107 14.80 16.53 6.16
C MET A 107 13.41 15.94 5.93
N GLU A 108 12.36 16.55 6.47
CA GLU A 108 10.96 16.12 6.27
C GLU A 108 10.51 16.15 4.80
N THR A 109 11.12 17.01 4.00
CA THR A 109 10.85 17.13 2.56
C THR A 109 11.83 16.27 1.76
N ALA A 110 13.10 16.25 2.14
CA ALA A 110 14.15 15.47 1.46
C ALA A 110 13.92 13.97 1.62
N PHE A 111 13.46 13.53 2.79
CA PHE A 111 13.28 12.11 3.15
C PHE A 111 12.51 11.32 2.09
N LEU A 112 11.36 11.82 1.67
CA LEU A 112 10.50 11.12 0.69
C LEU A 112 11.13 11.02 -0.70
N ARG A 113 11.97 11.98 -1.08
CA ARG A 113 12.69 11.94 -2.36
C ARG A 113 13.70 10.81 -2.45
N TYR A 114 14.22 10.35 -1.30
CA TYR A 114 15.14 9.23 -1.20
C TYR A 114 14.44 7.89 -0.92
N MET A 115 13.25 7.95 -0.33
CA MET A 115 12.56 6.75 0.17
C MET A 115 11.54 6.17 -0.80
N LEU A 116 10.91 7.00 -1.65
CA LEU A 116 9.86 6.54 -2.54
C LEU A 116 10.42 6.18 -3.92
N SER A 117 9.89 5.09 -4.46
CA SER A 117 10.24 4.53 -5.77
C SER A 117 9.00 4.41 -6.65
N ASP A 118 9.22 4.29 -7.94
CA ASP A 118 8.16 4.01 -8.92
C ASP A 118 7.94 2.49 -9.01
N GLY A 119 6.69 2.09 -9.21
CA GLY A 119 6.36 0.69 -9.39
C GLY A 119 4.86 0.43 -9.46
N ALA A 120 4.50 -0.77 -9.85
CA ALA A 120 3.12 -1.20 -9.94
C ALA A 120 3.00 -2.69 -9.63
N GLY A 121 1.82 -3.07 -9.11
CA GLY A 121 1.47 -4.46 -8.87
C GLY A 121 -0.03 -4.66 -9.05
N ALA A 122 -0.43 -5.89 -9.35
CA ALA A 122 -1.82 -6.25 -9.53
C ALA A 122 -2.10 -7.65 -9.00
N ALA A 123 -3.33 -7.87 -8.52
CA ALA A 123 -3.84 -9.17 -8.14
C ALA A 123 -5.21 -9.40 -8.78
N VAL A 124 -5.37 -10.55 -9.43
CA VAL A 124 -6.69 -11.02 -9.88
C VAL A 124 -7.34 -11.78 -8.73
N VAL A 125 -8.59 -11.45 -8.45
CA VAL A 125 -9.42 -12.05 -7.41
C VAL A 125 -10.56 -12.80 -8.08
N GLN A 126 -10.72 -14.07 -7.73
CA GLN A 126 -11.76 -14.96 -8.24
C GLN A 126 -12.23 -15.92 -7.15
N ASP A 127 -13.33 -16.61 -7.36
CA ASP A 127 -13.96 -17.52 -6.38
C ASP A 127 -13.24 -18.88 -6.25
N LYS A 128 -12.35 -19.21 -7.20
CA LYS A 128 -11.63 -20.49 -7.25
C LYS A 128 -10.12 -20.28 -7.36
N PRO A 129 -9.30 -21.19 -6.81
CA PRO A 129 -7.88 -21.16 -7.07
C PRO A 129 -7.58 -21.50 -8.54
N ARG A 130 -6.40 -21.12 -9.02
CA ARG A 130 -5.89 -21.54 -10.33
C ARG A 130 -5.86 -23.06 -10.43
N SER A 131 -5.95 -23.58 -11.65
CA SER A 131 -5.83 -25.02 -11.89
C SER A 131 -4.42 -25.54 -11.54
N ASN A 132 -3.39 -24.73 -11.76
CA ASN A 132 -1.99 -25.06 -11.52
C ASN A 132 -1.28 -24.04 -10.62
N GLY A 133 -0.30 -24.53 -9.84
CA GLY A 133 0.52 -23.72 -8.97
C GLY A 133 -0.17 -23.32 -7.65
N VAL A 134 0.35 -22.29 -7.00
CA VAL A 134 -0.14 -21.82 -5.70
C VAL A 134 -1.02 -20.61 -5.90
N SER A 135 -2.19 -20.60 -5.27
CA SER A 135 -3.07 -19.44 -5.12
C SER A 135 -3.11 -19.02 -3.65
N LEU A 136 -3.43 -17.76 -3.40
CA LEU A 136 -3.55 -17.21 -2.04
C LEU A 136 -5.02 -16.93 -1.75
N ARG A 137 -5.65 -17.77 -0.91
CA ARG A 137 -7.00 -17.49 -0.43
C ARG A 137 -6.95 -16.35 0.57
N ILE A 138 -7.76 -15.33 0.33
CA ILE A 138 -7.94 -14.23 1.28
C ILE A 138 -8.93 -14.69 2.35
N ASP A 139 -8.46 -14.90 3.56
CA ASP A 139 -9.32 -15.28 4.68
C ASP A 139 -10.03 -14.05 5.27
N TRP A 140 -9.31 -12.92 5.39
CA TRP A 140 -9.86 -11.62 5.76
C TRP A 140 -8.89 -10.47 5.46
N ILE A 141 -9.42 -9.25 5.34
CA ILE A 141 -8.68 -7.99 5.26
C ILE A 141 -9.23 -7.01 6.30
N SER A 142 -8.39 -6.59 7.25
CA SER A 142 -8.68 -5.52 8.19
C SER A 142 -8.07 -4.21 7.68
N LEU A 143 -8.87 -3.15 7.69
CA LEU A 143 -8.47 -1.78 7.38
C LEU A 143 -9.01 -0.89 8.48
N THR A 144 -8.11 -0.31 9.28
CA THR A 144 -8.51 0.55 10.41
C THR A 144 -7.86 1.92 10.25
N SER A 145 -8.68 2.97 10.25
CA SER A 145 -8.23 4.37 10.23
C SER A 145 -8.23 4.94 11.63
N TYR A 146 -7.13 5.61 11.98
CA TYR A 146 -6.95 6.36 13.23
C TYR A 146 -7.00 7.88 12.99
N ALA A 147 -7.47 8.31 11.82
CA ALA A 147 -7.54 9.71 11.42
C ALA A 147 -8.43 10.58 12.32
N ASN A 148 -9.29 9.96 13.13
CA ASN A 148 -10.12 10.63 14.14
C ASN A 148 -9.30 11.25 15.28
N THR A 149 -8.12 10.69 15.59
CA THR A 149 -7.23 11.15 16.66
C THR A 149 -5.87 11.61 16.14
N GLU A 150 -5.46 11.14 14.98
CA GLU A 150 -4.10 11.36 14.47
C GLU A 150 -4.03 12.52 13.47
N LYS A 151 -2.93 13.26 13.51
CA LYS A 151 -2.59 14.28 12.51
C LYS A 151 -1.99 13.63 11.26
N ALA A 152 -2.02 14.35 10.14
CA ALA A 152 -1.34 13.91 8.94
C ALA A 152 0.17 13.80 9.20
N CYS A 153 0.75 12.65 8.86
CA CYS A 153 2.17 12.35 9.02
C CYS A 153 2.89 12.44 7.67
N MET A 154 2.30 11.87 6.62
CA MET A 154 2.71 12.09 5.24
C MET A 154 1.60 12.83 4.50
N TYR A 155 1.92 13.94 3.85
CA TYR A 155 0.93 14.76 3.19
C TYR A 155 1.50 15.50 1.98
N PHE A 156 0.58 15.86 1.08
CA PHE A 156 0.81 16.65 -0.11
C PHE A 156 -0.38 17.58 -0.30
N GLY A 157 -0.14 18.82 -0.70
CA GLY A 157 -1.24 19.78 -0.93
C GLY A 157 -1.45 20.77 0.20
N SER A 158 -0.58 20.77 1.23
CA SER A 158 -0.58 21.76 2.32
C SER A 158 0.84 22.06 2.77
N GLU A 159 1.08 23.21 3.36
CA GLU A 159 2.36 23.57 3.99
C GLU A 159 2.50 23.01 5.42
N SER A 160 1.40 22.61 6.04
CA SER A 160 1.35 22.07 7.41
C SER A 160 0.54 20.77 7.50
N ASN A 161 0.77 20.00 8.55
CA ASN A 161 0.16 18.69 8.75
C ASN A 161 -1.23 18.72 9.42
N ASP A 162 -1.73 19.90 9.78
CA ASP A 162 -3.13 20.11 10.18
C ASP A 162 -4.06 20.27 8.97
N ALA A 163 -3.49 20.65 7.82
CA ALA A 163 -4.21 20.88 6.57
C ALA A 163 -5.30 21.96 6.67
N GLU A 164 -5.13 22.94 7.57
CA GLU A 164 -6.07 24.06 7.71
C GLU A 164 -6.09 24.93 6.45
N LYS A 165 -4.94 25.05 5.78
CA LYS A 165 -4.81 25.72 4.49
C LYS A 165 -4.23 24.77 3.46
N THR A 166 -4.96 24.58 2.36
CA THR A 166 -4.58 23.72 1.26
C THR A 166 -4.04 24.50 0.06
N TRP A 167 -3.45 23.84 -0.90
CA TRP A 167 -2.98 24.48 -2.13
C TRP A 167 -4.09 25.17 -2.92
N MET A 168 -5.36 24.78 -2.73
CA MET A 168 -6.53 25.37 -3.39
C MET A 168 -6.95 26.72 -2.76
N ASP A 169 -6.47 27.03 -1.55
CA ASP A 169 -6.78 28.29 -0.84
C ASP A 169 -5.82 29.42 -1.21
N TYR A 170 -4.83 29.15 -2.07
CA TYR A 170 -3.94 30.17 -2.60
C TYR A 170 -4.54 30.81 -3.86
N PRO A 171 -4.24 32.10 -4.14
CA PRO A 171 -4.76 32.78 -5.32
C PRO A 171 -4.41 32.12 -6.65
N ASN A 172 -3.27 31.42 -6.70
CA ASN A 172 -2.79 30.69 -7.88
C ASN A 172 -1.77 29.61 -7.50
N ALA A 173 -1.47 28.72 -8.45
CA ALA A 173 -0.56 27.61 -8.24
C ALA A 173 0.90 28.05 -7.97
N THR A 174 1.32 29.21 -8.44
CA THR A 174 2.66 29.76 -8.20
C THR A 174 2.84 30.09 -6.73
N GLU A 175 1.91 30.83 -6.15
CA GLU A 175 1.93 31.15 -4.73
C GLU A 175 1.84 29.90 -3.83
N ALA A 176 0.99 28.94 -4.22
CA ALA A 176 0.94 27.65 -3.52
C ALA A 176 2.28 26.90 -3.57
N ALA A 177 2.96 26.91 -4.72
CA ALA A 177 4.28 26.29 -4.88
C ALA A 177 5.36 27.04 -4.07
N GLU A 178 5.35 28.35 -4.09
CA GLU A 178 6.25 29.20 -3.30
C GLU A 178 6.06 28.97 -1.81
N ALA A 179 4.83 28.85 -1.32
CA ALA A 179 4.53 28.49 0.07
C ALA A 179 4.97 27.06 0.41
N GLY A 180 5.24 26.23 -0.60
CA GLY A 180 5.60 24.82 -0.44
C GLY A 180 4.41 23.91 -0.19
N ALA A 181 3.19 24.35 -0.55
CA ALA A 181 2.01 23.50 -0.46
C ALA A 181 2.00 22.38 -1.52
N LEU A 182 2.77 22.52 -2.61
CA LEU A 182 2.82 21.53 -3.71
C LEU A 182 4.01 20.56 -3.60
N VAL A 183 4.53 20.30 -2.40
CA VAL A 183 5.56 19.31 -2.17
C VAL A 183 5.13 18.30 -1.13
N ALA A 184 5.57 17.05 -1.32
CA ALA A 184 5.31 16.00 -0.34
C ALA A 184 6.21 16.19 0.90
N ARG A 185 5.63 15.93 2.06
CA ARG A 185 6.31 16.03 3.36
C ARG A 185 6.02 14.81 4.23
N GLN A 186 7.00 14.46 5.07
CA GLN A 186 6.89 13.41 6.06
C GLN A 186 7.28 13.94 7.43
N ARG A 187 6.36 13.96 8.37
CA ARG A 187 6.64 14.28 9.78
C ARG A 187 7.35 13.11 10.44
N LEU A 188 8.68 13.12 10.38
CA LEU A 188 9.53 12.02 10.88
C LEU A 188 9.33 11.75 12.37
N SER A 189 9.03 12.78 13.16
CA SER A 189 8.77 12.67 14.60
C SER A 189 7.54 11.82 14.94
N LEU A 190 6.59 11.63 13.99
CA LEU A 190 5.41 10.81 14.17
C LEU A 190 5.59 9.33 13.80
N LEU A 191 6.67 8.97 13.11
CA LEU A 191 6.91 7.58 12.69
C LEU A 191 7.02 6.58 13.86
N PRO A 192 7.67 6.90 15.00
CA PRO A 192 7.64 6.00 16.17
C PRO A 192 6.23 5.76 16.72
N HIS A 193 5.35 6.77 16.63
CA HIS A 193 3.96 6.63 17.04
C HIS A 193 3.16 5.75 16.07
N LEU A 194 3.38 5.88 14.75
CA LEU A 194 2.79 4.99 13.75
C LEU A 194 3.10 3.52 14.04
N VAL A 195 4.33 3.21 14.45
CA VAL A 195 4.71 1.84 14.84
C VAL A 195 3.88 1.36 16.03
N LYS A 196 3.70 2.18 17.06
CA LYS A 196 2.88 1.83 18.22
C LYS A 196 1.44 1.54 17.84
N VAL A 197 0.83 2.42 17.04
CA VAL A 197 -0.54 2.24 16.53
C VAL A 197 -0.67 0.96 15.69
N GLY A 198 0.35 0.66 14.86
CA GLY A 198 0.40 -0.58 14.10
C GLY A 198 0.42 -1.84 14.98
N ILE A 199 1.19 -1.79 16.08
CA ILE A 199 1.23 -2.89 17.04
C ILE A 199 -0.05 -2.97 17.89
N ASP A 200 -0.66 -1.85 18.27
CA ASP A 200 -1.96 -1.85 18.94
C ASP A 200 -3.02 -2.59 18.09
N GLU A 201 -3.01 -2.38 16.79
CA GLU A 201 -3.91 -3.08 15.87
C GLU A 201 -3.55 -4.57 15.72
N TYR A 202 -2.26 -4.93 15.72
CA TYR A 202 -1.82 -6.34 15.76
C TYR A 202 -2.34 -7.05 17.02
N GLU A 203 -2.13 -6.45 18.20
CA GLU A 203 -2.60 -6.97 19.48
C GLU A 203 -4.13 -7.10 19.52
N ARG A 204 -4.84 -6.11 18.98
CA ARG A 204 -6.31 -6.18 18.89
C ARG A 204 -6.76 -7.36 18.04
N LEU A 205 -6.20 -7.55 16.86
CA LEU A 205 -6.55 -8.66 15.98
C LEU A 205 -6.18 -10.03 16.59
N LEU A 206 -5.06 -10.09 17.30
CA LEU A 206 -4.64 -11.29 18.04
C LEU A 206 -5.64 -11.62 19.15
N ASN A 207 -6.03 -10.63 19.97
CA ASN A 207 -6.98 -10.80 21.06
C ASN A 207 -8.38 -11.13 20.56
N ASP A 208 -8.77 -10.65 19.39
CA ASP A 208 -10.01 -11.02 18.71
C ASP A 208 -9.98 -12.44 18.11
N GLY A 209 -8.85 -13.16 18.24
CA GLY A 209 -8.68 -14.52 17.71
C GLY A 209 -8.66 -14.59 16.17
N LYS A 210 -8.28 -13.50 15.51
CA LYS A 210 -8.26 -13.43 14.04
C LYS A 210 -7.15 -14.27 13.41
N PHE A 211 -6.07 -14.53 14.14
CA PHE A 211 -4.94 -15.35 13.69
C PHE A 211 -4.21 -15.92 14.90
N ASP A 212 -3.44 -16.99 14.67
CA ASP A 212 -2.52 -17.57 15.64
C ASP A 212 -1.07 -17.31 15.18
N PRO A 213 -0.27 -16.54 15.94
CA PRO A 213 1.10 -16.23 15.54
C PRO A 213 2.01 -17.47 15.46
N THR A 214 1.65 -18.60 16.11
CA THR A 214 2.43 -19.83 16.07
C THR A 214 2.28 -20.61 14.77
N THR A 215 1.21 -20.34 14.00
CA THR A 215 0.93 -20.99 12.73
C THR A 215 1.43 -20.19 11.52
N LEU A 216 1.80 -18.94 11.72
CA LEU A 216 2.25 -18.08 10.63
C LEU A 216 3.59 -18.55 10.05
N LYS A 217 3.59 -18.88 8.77
CA LYS A 217 4.80 -19.18 8.01
C LYS A 217 5.54 -17.92 7.60
N TRP A 218 4.81 -16.86 7.22
CA TRP A 218 5.35 -15.60 6.75
C TRP A 218 4.57 -14.38 7.25
N ILE A 219 5.29 -13.29 7.48
CA ILE A 219 4.72 -11.94 7.65
C ILE A 219 5.29 -11.05 6.53
N PRO A 220 4.65 -11.04 5.34
CA PRO A 220 4.98 -10.08 4.30
C PRO A 220 4.66 -8.68 4.77
N ALA A 221 5.67 -7.82 4.91
CA ALA A 221 5.50 -6.51 5.52
C ALA A 221 6.03 -5.39 4.63
N HIS A 222 5.19 -4.39 4.41
CA HIS A 222 5.59 -3.13 3.82
C HIS A 222 6.19 -2.22 4.88
N TYR A 223 7.41 -1.78 4.67
CA TYR A 223 8.10 -0.78 5.48
C TYR A 223 8.51 0.40 4.63
N SER A 224 8.50 1.59 5.22
CA SER A 224 9.07 2.77 4.56
C SER A 224 10.60 2.76 4.58
N SER A 225 11.22 2.04 5.50
CA SER A 225 12.69 1.89 5.61
C SER A 225 13.05 0.68 6.48
N GLU A 226 14.27 0.15 6.33
CA GLU A 226 14.78 -0.94 7.18
C GLU A 226 14.78 -0.58 8.68
N ARG A 227 14.97 0.70 9.01
CA ARG A 227 14.82 1.19 10.38
C ARG A 227 13.42 0.92 10.94
N MET A 228 12.39 1.04 10.10
CA MET A 228 11.01 0.78 10.52
C MET A 228 10.81 -0.68 10.94
N LYS A 229 11.38 -1.64 10.19
CA LYS A 229 11.38 -3.07 10.57
C LYS A 229 11.97 -3.28 11.96
N SER A 230 13.14 -2.69 12.22
CA SER A 230 13.78 -2.79 13.53
C SER A 230 12.93 -2.18 14.65
N MET A 231 12.24 -1.07 14.37
CA MET A 231 11.33 -0.44 15.34
C MET A 231 10.11 -1.31 15.65
N VAL A 232 9.50 -1.93 14.63
CA VAL A 232 8.36 -2.85 14.79
C VAL A 232 8.75 -4.05 15.67
N LEU A 233 9.85 -4.73 15.32
CA LEU A 233 10.34 -5.88 16.09
C LEU A 233 10.74 -5.51 17.52
N GLY A 234 11.36 -4.33 17.71
CA GLY A 234 11.69 -3.81 19.02
C GLY A 234 10.47 -3.50 19.86
N GLU A 235 9.43 -2.91 19.31
CA GLU A 235 8.20 -2.58 20.03
C GLU A 235 7.43 -3.84 20.43
N LEU A 236 7.31 -4.83 19.53
CA LEU A 236 6.74 -6.14 19.84
C LEU A 236 7.48 -6.84 21.00
N SER A 237 8.83 -6.79 20.97
CA SER A 237 9.64 -7.35 22.06
C SER A 237 9.44 -6.63 23.39
N ARG A 238 9.40 -5.30 23.35
CA ARG A 238 9.22 -4.46 24.55
C ARG A 238 7.88 -4.73 25.25
N ARG A 239 6.82 -5.04 24.49
CA ARG A 239 5.47 -5.32 25.01
C ARG A 239 5.24 -6.79 25.34
N ASP A 240 6.19 -7.66 25.04
CA ASP A 240 6.05 -9.12 25.18
C ASP A 240 4.85 -9.70 24.39
N VAL A 241 4.57 -9.10 23.22
CA VAL A 241 3.47 -9.56 22.35
C VAL A 241 3.83 -10.89 21.71
N PRO A 242 2.94 -11.90 21.76
CA PRO A 242 3.11 -13.16 21.05
C PRO A 242 3.30 -12.93 19.55
N ARG A 243 4.40 -13.42 19.01
CA ARG A 243 4.78 -13.26 17.61
C ARG A 243 5.70 -14.39 17.16
N PRO A 244 5.77 -14.66 15.85
CA PRO A 244 6.80 -15.57 15.32
C PRO A 244 8.18 -14.89 15.36
N GLY A 245 9.23 -15.67 15.15
CA GLY A 245 10.59 -15.19 15.09
C GLY A 245 10.83 -14.19 13.96
N PRO A 246 11.95 -13.42 14.02
CA PRO A 246 12.25 -12.39 13.03
C PRO A 246 12.48 -12.93 11.61
N GLU A 247 12.78 -14.21 11.46
CA GLU A 247 13.03 -14.90 10.19
C GLU A 247 11.78 -15.03 9.31
N VAL A 248 10.57 -15.00 9.90
CA VAL A 248 9.32 -15.06 9.14
C VAL A 248 8.88 -13.69 8.60
N TRP A 249 9.55 -12.61 9.00
CA TRP A 249 9.26 -11.25 8.56
C TRP A 249 9.95 -10.97 7.23
N TYR A 250 9.18 -11.00 6.15
CA TYR A 250 9.67 -10.82 4.80
C TYR A 250 9.42 -9.40 4.27
N SER A 251 10.41 -8.85 3.62
CA SER A 251 10.31 -7.59 2.86
C SER A 251 11.34 -7.60 1.74
N ASN A 252 11.00 -7.04 0.61
CA ASN A 252 11.91 -6.86 -0.53
C ASN A 252 12.39 -5.42 -0.70
N LEU A 253 12.20 -4.59 0.31
CA LEU A 253 12.48 -3.15 0.31
C LEU A 253 13.88 -2.80 -0.22
N THR A 254 14.92 -3.56 0.17
CA THR A 254 16.31 -3.31 -0.23
C THR A 254 16.60 -3.59 -1.70
N ARG A 255 15.73 -4.32 -2.38
CA ARG A 255 15.87 -4.66 -3.81
C ARG A 255 14.95 -3.84 -4.70
N VAL A 256 13.71 -3.63 -4.27
CA VAL A 256 12.64 -3.00 -5.05
C VAL A 256 12.44 -1.54 -4.67
N GLY A 257 12.79 -1.15 -3.44
CA GLY A 257 12.49 0.16 -2.89
C GLY A 257 11.07 0.24 -2.31
N ASN A 258 10.73 1.43 -1.81
CA ASN A 258 9.40 1.71 -1.28
C ASN A 258 8.47 2.20 -2.41
N ILE A 259 7.67 1.32 -2.95
CA ILE A 259 6.70 1.60 -4.02
C ILE A 259 5.28 1.83 -3.48
N GLY A 260 5.17 2.36 -2.25
CA GLY A 260 3.90 2.81 -1.66
C GLY A 260 2.81 1.76 -1.68
N SER A 261 1.66 2.11 -2.27
CA SER A 261 0.46 1.26 -2.34
C SER A 261 0.67 -0.05 -3.11
N ALA A 262 1.66 -0.11 -4.01
CA ALA A 262 1.96 -1.30 -4.80
C ALA A 262 2.85 -2.32 -4.07
N SER A 263 3.49 -1.94 -2.95
CA SER A 263 4.51 -2.76 -2.29
C SER A 263 4.04 -4.17 -1.95
N ILE A 264 2.86 -4.33 -1.37
CA ILE A 264 2.38 -5.65 -0.93
C ILE A 264 2.12 -6.60 -2.11
N PHE A 265 1.65 -6.08 -3.25
CA PHE A 265 1.44 -6.87 -4.45
C PHE A 265 2.76 -7.43 -4.99
N VAL A 266 3.79 -6.57 -5.04
CA VAL A 266 5.13 -6.96 -5.54
C VAL A 266 5.83 -7.89 -4.56
N ILE A 267 5.65 -7.71 -3.24
CA ILE A 267 6.16 -8.64 -2.23
C ILE A 267 5.56 -10.04 -2.43
N LEU A 268 4.25 -10.14 -2.54
CA LEU A 268 3.56 -11.42 -2.71
C LEU A 268 3.89 -12.09 -4.06
N ASP A 269 3.98 -11.31 -5.15
CA ASP A 269 4.39 -11.81 -6.45
C ASP A 269 5.81 -12.38 -6.44
N GLU A 270 6.76 -11.68 -5.80
CA GLU A 270 8.13 -12.15 -5.64
C GLU A 270 8.19 -13.45 -4.83
N MET A 271 7.47 -13.50 -3.69
CA MET A 271 7.44 -14.71 -2.85
C MET A 271 6.85 -15.92 -3.58
N LEU A 272 5.84 -15.72 -4.42
CA LEU A 272 5.26 -16.79 -5.25
C LEU A 272 6.21 -17.23 -6.37
N ARG A 273 6.89 -16.30 -7.04
CA ARG A 273 7.86 -16.61 -8.10
C ARG A 273 9.11 -17.32 -7.59
N ASP A 274 9.55 -16.94 -6.39
CA ASP A 274 10.72 -17.53 -5.74
C ASP A 274 10.37 -18.82 -4.97
N GLU A 275 9.14 -19.34 -5.14
CA GLU A 275 8.64 -20.58 -4.52
C GLU A 275 8.78 -20.62 -2.99
N LEU A 276 8.73 -19.44 -2.34
CA LEU A 276 8.83 -19.34 -0.88
C LEU A 276 7.53 -19.74 -0.18
N ILE A 277 6.42 -19.76 -0.90
CA ILE A 277 5.09 -20.08 -0.39
C ILE A 277 4.66 -21.43 -0.96
N THR A 278 4.27 -22.34 -0.06
CA THR A 278 3.79 -23.68 -0.41
C THR A 278 2.35 -23.89 0.05
N PRO A 279 1.57 -24.80 -0.59
CA PRO A 279 0.21 -25.08 -0.14
C PRO A 279 0.15 -25.47 1.34
N GLY A 280 -0.78 -24.84 2.08
CA GLY A 280 -0.93 -25.00 3.53
C GLY A 280 -0.26 -23.89 4.34
N ASP A 281 0.65 -23.10 3.76
CA ASP A 281 1.27 -21.98 4.46
C ASP A 281 0.23 -20.89 4.77
N THR A 282 0.36 -20.26 5.94
CA THR A 282 -0.44 -19.11 6.34
C THR A 282 0.44 -17.87 6.42
N LEU A 283 -0.10 -16.74 5.99
CA LEU A 283 0.59 -15.46 5.92
C LEU A 283 -0.23 -14.36 6.60
N LEU A 284 0.44 -13.46 7.30
CA LEU A 284 -0.15 -12.22 7.80
C LEU A 284 0.54 -11.02 7.16
N CYS A 285 -0.07 -10.45 6.14
CA CYS A 285 0.43 -9.24 5.49
C CYS A 285 0.23 -8.02 6.38
N MET A 286 1.24 -7.15 6.47
CA MET A 286 1.19 -5.92 7.25
C MET A 286 1.51 -4.71 6.35
N VAL A 287 0.59 -3.74 6.29
CA VAL A 287 0.76 -2.50 5.52
C VAL A 287 0.34 -1.30 6.37
N PRO A 288 1.27 -0.72 7.15
CA PRO A 288 1.03 0.53 7.84
C PRO A 288 1.07 1.70 6.86
N GLU A 289 0.17 2.66 7.04
CA GLU A 289 0.10 3.88 6.24
C GLU A 289 0.41 5.11 7.08
N SER A 290 1.40 5.88 6.66
CA SER A 290 1.81 7.11 7.34
C SER A 290 1.00 8.35 6.92
N GLY A 291 0.02 8.24 6.04
CA GLY A 291 -0.80 9.38 5.61
C GLY A 291 -1.43 10.07 6.81
N ARG A 292 -2.46 9.48 7.38
CA ARG A 292 -3.07 9.89 8.64
C ARG A 292 -3.41 8.66 9.49
N PHE A 293 -2.47 7.73 9.53
CA PHE A 293 -2.47 6.47 10.25
C PHE A 293 -3.65 5.57 9.89
N ALA A 294 -3.53 4.91 8.76
CA ALA A 294 -4.35 3.74 8.43
C ALA A 294 -3.49 2.48 8.55
N ILE A 295 -4.00 1.48 9.23
CA ILE A 295 -3.31 0.22 9.43
C ILE A 295 -4.08 -0.89 8.73
N SER A 296 -3.38 -1.61 7.87
CA SER A 296 -3.95 -2.73 7.14
C SER A 296 -3.26 -4.03 7.50
N TYR A 297 -4.07 -5.05 7.81
CA TYR A 297 -3.64 -6.44 7.92
C TYR A 297 -4.47 -7.32 7.00
N MET A 298 -3.86 -8.35 6.43
CA MET A 298 -4.54 -9.34 5.61
C MET A 298 -4.01 -10.73 5.96
N HIS A 299 -4.92 -11.65 6.25
CA HIS A 299 -4.57 -13.05 6.45
C HIS A 299 -4.84 -13.84 5.19
N LEU A 300 -3.85 -14.62 4.81
CA LEU A 300 -3.88 -15.46 3.61
C LEU A 300 -3.56 -16.90 3.95
N THR A 301 -4.21 -17.82 3.25
CA THR A 301 -3.85 -19.24 3.24
C THR A 301 -3.45 -19.62 1.82
N ALA A 302 -2.27 -20.21 1.69
CA ALA A 302 -1.81 -20.75 0.42
C ALA A 302 -2.56 -22.05 0.09
N VAL A 303 -3.11 -22.12 -1.12
CA VAL A 303 -3.84 -23.29 -1.60
C VAL A 303 -3.22 -23.78 -2.90
N GLY A 304 -3.11 -25.10 -3.04
CA GLY A 304 -2.64 -25.74 -4.28
C GLY A 304 -3.66 -25.65 -5.40
N GLY A 305 -3.20 -25.75 -6.63
CA GLY A 305 -4.08 -25.85 -7.78
C GLY A 305 -4.99 -27.09 -7.72
N THR A 306 -6.17 -26.97 -8.32
CA THR A 306 -7.18 -28.05 -8.35
C THR A 306 -7.00 -29.01 -9.54
N GLY A 307 -6.00 -28.78 -10.39
CA GLY A 307 -5.68 -29.61 -11.53
C GLY A 307 -5.06 -30.92 -11.10
N SER A 308 -5.72 -31.99 -11.43
CA SER A 308 -5.22 -33.37 -11.39
C SER A 308 -4.42 -33.69 -12.64
#